data_2241b9a2656531e4546d2106e3c5f866
#
_entry.id   2241b9a2656531e4546d2106e3c5f866
#
_cell.length_a   1.000
_cell.length_b   1.000
_cell.length_c   1.000
_cell.angle_alpha   90.00
_cell.angle_beta   90.00
_cell.angle_gamma   90.00
#
_symmetry.space_group_name_H-M   'P 1'
#
loop_
_entity.id
_entity.type
_entity.pdbx_description
1 polymer ?
#
loop_
_entity_poly.entity_id
_entity_poly.type
_entity_poly.pdbx_seq_one_letter_code
_entity_poly.pdbx_strand_id
1 'polypeptide(L)'
;MYYKIRDDVLFRKYQGHGYITDTSEYRYRMLNDNRRYLGEKYVSASGAIMLSMLSKFPRSIDDVVGELSQIFIGVKYETLKQDTVEFFNQFVNEGFLCQG
;
A
#
# COMPACT_ATOMS: atom_id res chain seq x y z
N MET A 1 -11.20 -10.60 -0.11
CA MET A 1 -10.36 -9.58 0.53
C MET A 1 -9.74 -8.72 -0.54
N TYR A 2 -10.05 -7.42 -0.53
CA TYR A 2 -9.63 -6.46 -1.54
C TYR A 2 -8.91 -5.31 -0.88
N TYR A 3 -7.92 -4.75 -1.56
CA TYR A 3 -7.15 -3.60 -1.08
C TYR A 3 -7.06 -2.54 -2.16
N LYS A 4 -7.00 -1.29 -1.72
CA LYS A 4 -6.72 -0.16 -2.59
C LYS A 4 -5.95 0.91 -1.83
N ILE A 5 -5.28 1.79 -2.58
CA ILE A 5 -4.65 2.98 -2.01
C ILE A 5 -5.76 4.01 -1.74
N ARG A 6 -5.74 4.63 -0.56
CA ARG A 6 -6.71 5.68 -0.20
C ARG A 6 -6.64 6.81 -1.23
N ASP A 7 -7.79 7.42 -1.54
CA ASP A 7 -7.93 8.36 -2.67
C ASP A 7 -6.98 9.55 -2.60
N ASP A 8 -6.62 10.02 -1.42
CA ASP A 8 -5.72 11.16 -1.23
C ASP A 8 -4.32 10.75 -0.77
N VAL A 9 -3.94 9.53 -1.08
CA VAL A 9 -2.60 9.00 -0.82
C VAL A 9 -1.89 8.76 -2.15
N LEU A 10 -0.63 9.16 -2.23
CA LEU A 10 0.22 8.95 -3.39
C LEU A 10 1.33 7.98 -3.03
N PHE A 11 1.47 6.92 -3.83
CA PHE A 11 2.60 6.01 -3.73
C PHE A 11 3.56 6.28 -4.89
N ARG A 12 4.85 6.44 -4.58
CA ARG A 12 5.91 6.63 -5.57
C ARG A 12 6.97 5.56 -5.38
N LYS A 13 7.24 4.80 -6.44
CA LYS A 13 8.26 3.76 -6.42
C LYS A 13 9.52 4.28 -7.12
N TYR A 14 10.65 4.08 -6.46
CA TYR A 14 11.98 4.36 -7.00
C TYR A 14 12.76 3.04 -7.12
N GLN A 15 13.98 3.11 -7.61
CA GLN A 15 14.84 1.94 -7.65
C GLN A 15 15.26 1.59 -6.21
N GLY A 16 14.85 0.41 -5.74
CA GLY A 16 15.23 -0.10 -4.43
C GLY A 16 14.45 0.43 -3.25
N HIS A 17 13.43 1.28 -3.45
CA HIS A 17 12.60 1.80 -2.35
C HIS A 17 11.37 2.51 -2.90
N GLY A 18 10.55 3.03 -1.98
CA GLY A 18 9.41 3.87 -2.34
C GLY A 18 9.01 4.77 -1.18
N TYR A 19 8.08 5.66 -1.45
CA TYR A 19 7.45 6.52 -0.45
C TYR A 19 5.95 6.51 -0.64
N ILE A 20 5.21 6.40 0.45
CA ILE A 20 3.77 6.56 0.45
C ILE A 20 3.43 7.83 1.23
N THR A 21 2.67 8.73 0.62
CA THR A 21 2.48 10.09 1.12
C THR A 21 1.00 10.41 1.21
N ASP A 22 0.57 10.90 2.37
CA ASP A 22 -0.75 11.49 2.53
C ASP A 22 -0.73 12.91 1.92
N THR A 23 -1.48 13.11 0.84
CA THR A 23 -1.52 14.41 0.14
C THR A 23 -2.60 15.33 0.68
N SER A 24 -3.20 15.01 1.82
CA SER A 24 -4.31 15.76 2.39
C SER A 24 -3.88 16.94 3.28
N GLU A 25 -2.58 17.28 3.29
CA GLU A 25 -2.06 18.32 4.18
C GLU A 25 -2.81 19.65 4.01
N TYR A 26 -3.06 20.05 2.75
CA TYR A 26 -3.79 21.28 2.48
C TYR A 26 -5.19 21.27 3.11
N ARG A 27 -5.93 20.17 2.92
CA ARG A 27 -7.28 20.05 3.47
C ARG A 27 -7.25 20.04 4.99
N TYR A 28 -6.28 19.34 5.57
CA TYR A 28 -6.12 19.27 7.01
C TYR A 28 -5.86 20.65 7.62
N ARG A 29 -4.98 21.43 7.01
CA ARG A 29 -4.56 22.74 7.55
C ARG A 29 -5.51 23.86 7.20
N MET A 30 -6.01 23.89 5.97
CA MET A 30 -6.77 25.03 5.44
C MET A 30 -8.26 24.90 5.60
N LEU A 31 -8.78 23.68 5.59
CA LEU A 31 -10.22 23.43 5.68
C LEU A 31 -10.66 22.90 7.05
N ASN A 32 -9.73 22.89 8.00
CA ASN A 32 -9.98 22.42 9.36
C ASN A 32 -10.61 21.01 9.39
N ASP A 33 -10.09 20.14 8.52
CA ASP A 33 -10.54 18.74 8.42
C ASP A 33 -10.04 17.99 9.67
N ASN A 34 -10.94 17.28 10.35
CA ASN A 34 -10.60 16.52 11.55
C ASN A 34 -9.89 15.20 11.26
N ARG A 35 -9.72 14.85 9.98
CA ARG A 35 -9.02 13.62 9.61
C ARG A 35 -7.54 13.73 9.97
N ARG A 36 -7.02 12.63 10.54
CA ARG A 36 -5.61 12.55 10.91
C ARG A 36 -4.73 12.66 9.65
N TYR A 37 -3.76 13.58 9.67
CA TYR A 37 -2.75 13.70 8.65
C TYR A 37 -1.61 12.72 8.93
N LEU A 38 -1.27 11.87 7.94
CA LEU A 38 -0.34 10.76 8.13
C LEU A 38 1.11 11.11 7.75
N GLY A 39 1.31 12.14 6.95
CA GLY A 39 2.64 12.49 6.47
C GLY A 39 3.13 11.56 5.38
N GLU A 40 4.43 11.28 5.42
CA GLU A 40 5.10 10.45 4.44
C GLU A 40 5.81 9.30 5.14
N LYS A 41 5.77 8.10 4.52
CA LYS A 41 6.42 6.92 5.05
C LYS A 41 7.32 6.30 3.99
N TYR A 42 8.56 5.99 4.39
CA TYR A 42 9.51 5.25 3.58
C TYR A 42 9.09 3.78 3.48
N VAL A 43 9.29 3.20 2.31
CA VAL A 43 8.97 1.79 2.03
C VAL A 43 10.21 1.11 1.46
N SER A 44 10.58 -0.04 2.02
CA SER A 44 11.71 -0.83 1.55
C SER A 44 11.46 -1.41 0.16
N ALA A 45 12.50 -1.99 -0.45
CA ALA A 45 12.43 -2.51 -1.81
C ALA A 45 11.30 -3.51 -2.02
N SER A 46 11.19 -4.54 -1.16
CA SER A 46 10.15 -5.56 -1.30
C SER A 46 8.76 -4.99 -1.05
N GLY A 47 8.63 -4.11 -0.06
CA GLY A 47 7.36 -3.43 0.22
C GLY A 47 6.93 -2.53 -0.93
N ALA A 48 7.87 -1.84 -1.57
CA ALA A 48 7.58 -1.00 -2.73
C ALA A 48 7.06 -1.82 -3.90
N ILE A 49 7.60 -3.02 -4.12
CA ILE A 49 7.08 -3.94 -5.14
C ILE A 49 5.64 -4.35 -4.82
N MET A 50 5.37 -4.71 -3.57
CA MET A 50 4.02 -5.09 -3.13
C MET A 50 3.03 -3.95 -3.32
N LEU A 51 3.37 -2.73 -2.88
CA LEU A 51 2.48 -1.57 -3.02
C LEU A 51 2.28 -1.16 -4.48
N SER A 52 3.26 -1.40 -5.35
CA SER A 52 3.13 -1.11 -6.78
C SER A 52 2.04 -1.93 -7.47
N MET A 53 1.59 -3.02 -6.84
CA MET A 53 0.49 -3.83 -7.34
C MET A 53 -0.89 -3.20 -7.09
N LEU A 54 -0.96 -2.17 -6.26
CA LEU A 54 -2.21 -1.52 -5.89
C LEU A 54 -2.40 -0.19 -6.61
N SER A 55 -3.67 0.25 -6.70
CA SER A 55 -4.05 1.52 -7.27
C SER A 55 -5.19 2.11 -6.44
N LYS A 56 -5.89 3.10 -6.99
CA LYS A 56 -7.09 3.69 -6.37
C LYS A 56 -8.33 2.81 -6.52
N PHE A 57 -8.23 1.71 -7.27
CA PHE A 57 -9.34 0.77 -7.46
C PHE A 57 -9.07 -0.49 -6.64
N PRO A 58 -10.12 -1.09 -6.03
CA PRO A 58 -9.93 -2.32 -5.25
C PRO A 58 -9.36 -3.45 -6.10
N ARG A 59 -8.42 -4.19 -5.53
CA ARG A 59 -7.82 -5.36 -6.15
C ARG A 59 -7.77 -6.51 -5.17
N SER A 60 -8.12 -7.72 -5.62
CA SER A 60 -8.14 -8.88 -4.74
C SER A 60 -6.73 -9.28 -4.33
N ILE A 61 -6.59 -9.80 -3.11
CA ILE A 61 -5.30 -10.27 -2.63
C ILE A 61 -4.78 -11.43 -3.50
N ASP A 62 -5.65 -12.29 -3.98
CA ASP A 62 -5.22 -13.43 -4.80
C ASP A 62 -4.66 -12.96 -6.16
N ASP A 63 -5.24 -11.95 -6.77
CA ASP A 63 -4.69 -11.35 -7.99
C ASP A 63 -3.31 -10.75 -7.74
N VAL A 64 -3.17 -10.02 -6.63
CA VAL A 64 -1.90 -9.39 -6.27
C VAL A 64 -0.83 -10.47 -6.04
N VAL A 65 -1.14 -11.47 -5.25
CA VAL A 65 -0.18 -12.54 -4.92
C VAL A 65 0.17 -13.37 -6.15
N GLY A 66 -0.80 -13.62 -7.03
CA GLY A 66 -0.55 -14.29 -8.30
C GLY A 66 0.49 -13.55 -9.15
N GLU A 67 0.40 -12.23 -9.21
CA GLU A 67 1.37 -11.41 -9.94
C GLU A 67 2.72 -11.35 -9.21
N LEU A 68 2.70 -11.20 -7.90
CA LEU A 68 3.93 -11.18 -7.09
C LEU A 68 4.71 -12.50 -7.18
N SER A 69 4.02 -13.63 -7.32
CA SER A 69 4.67 -14.93 -7.40
C SER A 69 5.57 -15.07 -8.63
N GLN A 70 5.35 -14.25 -9.66
CA GLN A 70 6.19 -14.21 -10.84
C GLN A 70 7.47 -13.38 -10.63
N ILE A 71 7.49 -12.56 -9.59
CA ILE A 71 8.63 -11.70 -9.24
C ILE A 71 9.46 -12.36 -8.14
N PHE A 72 8.80 -12.84 -7.09
CA PHE A 72 9.45 -13.52 -5.97
C PHE A 72 9.54 -15.03 -6.23
N ILE A 73 10.43 -15.41 -7.13
CA ILE A 73 10.62 -16.79 -7.55
C ILE A 73 11.13 -17.64 -6.38
N GLY A 74 10.55 -18.83 -6.22
CA GLY A 74 10.99 -19.78 -5.18
C GLY A 74 10.31 -19.61 -3.84
N VAL A 75 9.45 -18.60 -3.68
CA VAL A 75 8.66 -18.41 -2.45
C VAL A 75 7.33 -19.16 -2.62
N LYS A 76 6.94 -19.93 -1.59
CA LYS A 76 5.66 -20.63 -1.61
C LYS A 76 4.52 -19.65 -1.66
N TYR A 77 3.47 -19.97 -2.43
CA TYR A 77 2.31 -19.07 -2.59
C TYR A 77 1.70 -18.70 -1.24
N GLU A 78 1.49 -19.67 -0.35
CA GLU A 78 0.87 -19.41 0.95
C GLU A 78 1.72 -18.50 1.83
N THR A 79 3.04 -18.66 1.79
CA THR A 79 3.96 -17.78 2.52
C THR A 79 3.91 -16.36 1.96
N LEU A 80 3.96 -16.23 0.64
CA LEU A 80 3.90 -14.94 -0.03
C LEU A 80 2.57 -14.23 0.25
N LYS A 81 1.47 -14.98 0.23
CA LYS A 81 0.14 -14.44 0.54
C LYS A 81 0.09 -13.93 1.97
N GLN A 82 0.57 -14.72 2.93
CA GLN A 82 0.57 -14.32 4.34
C GLN A 82 1.40 -13.05 4.54
N ASP A 83 2.60 -13.01 3.99
CA ASP A 83 3.49 -11.86 4.12
C ASP A 83 2.86 -10.60 3.51
N THR A 84 2.24 -10.74 2.34
CA THR A 84 1.60 -9.62 1.65
C THR A 84 0.39 -9.10 2.43
N VAL A 85 -0.44 -10.01 2.95
CA VAL A 85 -1.60 -9.62 3.78
C VAL A 85 -1.14 -8.89 5.03
N GLU A 86 -0.14 -9.40 5.73
CA GLU A 86 0.39 -8.75 6.93
C GLU A 86 0.94 -7.37 6.61
N PHE A 87 1.68 -7.24 5.53
CA PHE A 87 2.24 -5.97 5.08
C PHE A 87 1.13 -4.96 4.74
N PHE A 88 0.15 -5.37 3.94
CA PHE A 88 -0.97 -4.48 3.58
C PHE A 88 -1.79 -4.08 4.79
N ASN A 89 -2.06 -5.01 5.70
CA ASN A 89 -2.84 -4.72 6.90
C ASN A 89 -2.15 -3.71 7.81
N GLN A 90 -0.83 -3.72 7.86
CA GLN A 90 -0.07 -2.69 8.57
C GLN A 90 -0.39 -1.31 8.01
N PHE A 91 -0.41 -1.15 6.68
CA PHE A 91 -0.72 0.11 6.03
C PHE A 91 -2.21 0.48 6.13
N VAL A 92 -3.10 -0.52 6.18
CA VAL A 92 -4.52 -0.28 6.46
C VAL A 92 -4.68 0.30 7.87
N ASN A 93 -4.00 -0.30 8.85
CA ASN A 93 -4.06 0.17 10.23
C ASN A 93 -3.47 1.56 10.39
N GLU A 94 -2.47 1.91 9.61
CA GLU A 94 -1.89 3.25 9.60
C GLU A 94 -2.73 4.27 8.83
N GLY A 95 -3.65 3.82 7.98
CA GLY A 95 -4.57 4.69 7.25
C GLY A 95 -4.22 4.99 5.81
N PHE A 96 -3.12 4.43 5.26
CA PHE A 96 -2.72 4.66 3.87
C PHE A 96 -3.50 3.81 2.87
N LEU A 97 -3.93 2.62 3.28
CA LEU A 97 -4.68 1.70 2.43
C LEU A 97 -6.09 1.50 2.98
N CYS A 98 -6.99 1.09 2.09
CA CYS A 98 -8.33 0.65 2.45
C CYS A 98 -8.48 -0.85 2.15
N GLN A 99 -9.20 -1.55 3.01
CA GLN A 99 -9.53 -2.96 2.84
C GLN A 99 -11.03 -3.12 2.72
N GLY A 100 -11.43 -3.95 1.78
CA GLY A 100 -12.84 -4.28 1.60
C GLY A 100 -13.10 -5.75 1.33
#